data_70d318ebd245e8688b57b7acd451f728
#
_entry.id   70d318ebd245e8688b57b7acd451f728
#
_cell.length_a   1.000
_cell.length_b   1.000
_cell.length_c   1.000
_cell.angle_alpha   90.00
_cell.angle_beta   90.00
_cell.angle_gamma   90.00
#
_symmetry.space_group_name_H-M   'P 1'
#
loop_
_entity.id
_entity.type
_entity.pdbx_description
1 polymer ?
#
loop_
_entity_poly.entity_id
_entity_poly.type
_entity_poly.pdbx_seq_one_letter_code
_entity_poly.pdbx_strand_id
1 'polypeptide(L)'
;MLTDAQCRNAVCPPDKKQVRFTDSGGMYLQVSPAGSKRWFLKYRIAGAEKQLALGSCPDVTLTAARKAREAAKLEKSEGRDPVQARKVAKLKALTPAADTFEATAREWYAMKLDSWSSHYAIREQRNLEKDLFPFLGSRHIGEIEAI
;
A
#
# COMPACT_ATOMS: atom_id res chain seq x y z
N MET A 1 -14.97 -0.36 -24.56
CA MET A 1 -14.89 0.49 -23.34
C MET A 1 -16.22 0.43 -22.62
N LEU A 2 -16.22 0.31 -21.31
CA LEU A 2 -17.44 0.34 -20.50
C LEU A 2 -18.04 1.74 -20.43
N THR A 3 -19.35 1.79 -20.20
CA THR A 3 -20.10 3.01 -19.88
C THR A 3 -20.65 2.93 -18.46
N ASP A 4 -20.98 4.07 -17.86
CA ASP A 4 -21.56 4.10 -16.50
C ASP A 4 -22.90 3.33 -16.42
N ALA A 5 -23.71 3.37 -17.49
CA ALA A 5 -24.93 2.61 -17.57
C ALA A 5 -24.67 1.11 -17.58
N GLN A 6 -23.68 0.64 -18.32
CA GLN A 6 -23.27 -0.77 -18.32
C GLN A 6 -22.74 -1.21 -16.95
N CYS A 7 -21.99 -0.36 -16.26
CA CYS A 7 -21.49 -0.67 -14.91
C CYS A 7 -22.64 -0.79 -13.89
N ARG A 8 -23.62 0.12 -13.95
CA ARG A 8 -24.80 0.07 -13.07
C ARG A 8 -25.63 -1.20 -13.32
N ASN A 9 -25.85 -1.53 -14.58
CA ASN A 9 -26.71 -2.66 -15.00
C ASN A 9 -25.97 -4.00 -15.05
N ALA A 10 -24.65 -4.03 -14.76
CA ALA A 10 -23.87 -5.26 -14.75
C ALA A 10 -24.37 -6.21 -13.67
N VAL A 11 -24.73 -7.43 -14.06
CA VAL A 11 -25.25 -8.48 -13.19
C VAL A 11 -24.45 -9.76 -13.42
N CYS A 12 -24.26 -10.54 -12.38
CA CYS A 12 -23.71 -11.89 -12.47
C CYS A 12 -24.84 -12.92 -12.39
N PRO A 13 -24.99 -13.84 -13.36
CA PRO A 13 -25.91 -14.94 -13.26
C PRO A 13 -25.61 -15.84 -12.05
N PRO A 14 -26.62 -16.46 -11.43
CA PRO A 14 -26.46 -17.27 -10.22
C PRO A 14 -25.64 -18.56 -10.45
N ASP A 15 -25.58 -19.03 -11.67
CA ASP A 15 -24.80 -20.20 -12.10
C ASP A 15 -23.29 -19.94 -12.20
N LYS A 16 -22.88 -18.68 -12.16
CA LYS A 16 -21.47 -18.28 -12.27
C LYS A 16 -20.93 -17.76 -10.97
N LYS A 17 -19.73 -18.15 -10.63
CA LYS A 17 -19.00 -17.61 -9.44
C LYS A 17 -18.72 -16.11 -9.53
N GLN A 18 -18.51 -15.60 -10.74
CA GLN A 18 -18.25 -14.19 -11.03
C GLN A 18 -18.27 -13.93 -12.54
N VAL A 19 -18.58 -12.71 -12.93
CA VAL A 19 -18.48 -12.23 -14.33
C VAL A 19 -17.57 -11.03 -14.38
N ARG A 20 -16.79 -10.91 -15.46
CA ARG A 20 -15.87 -9.79 -15.69
C ARG A 20 -16.31 -9.02 -16.93
N PHE A 21 -16.48 -7.73 -16.75
CA PHE A 21 -16.78 -6.77 -17.81
C PHE A 21 -15.51 -5.97 -18.09
N THR A 22 -14.89 -6.22 -19.24
CA THR A 22 -13.59 -5.62 -19.59
C THR A 22 -13.76 -4.17 -20.04
N ASP A 23 -12.93 -3.28 -19.52
CA ASP A 23 -12.70 -1.93 -20.02
C ASP A 23 -11.37 -1.88 -20.80
N SER A 24 -10.79 -0.71 -20.99
CA SER A 24 -9.50 -0.54 -21.65
C SER A 24 -8.31 -0.73 -20.71
N GLY A 25 -7.15 -1.03 -21.29
CA GLY A 25 -5.86 -1.01 -20.59
C GLY A 25 -5.69 -2.04 -19.48
N GLY A 26 -6.37 -3.18 -19.56
CA GLY A 26 -6.29 -4.25 -18.57
C GLY A 26 -7.21 -4.06 -17.35
N MET A 27 -8.04 -3.00 -17.35
CA MET A 27 -9.05 -2.77 -16.32
C MET A 27 -10.33 -3.56 -16.61
N TYR A 28 -11.00 -4.04 -15.56
CA TYR A 28 -12.30 -4.69 -15.66
C TYR A 28 -13.11 -4.52 -14.38
N LEU A 29 -14.43 -4.58 -14.53
CA LEU A 29 -15.39 -4.68 -13.44
C LEU A 29 -15.71 -6.14 -13.20
N GLN A 30 -15.48 -6.63 -11.99
CA GLN A 30 -15.88 -7.96 -11.57
C GLN A 30 -17.17 -7.88 -10.76
N VAL A 31 -18.13 -8.70 -11.12
CA VAL A 31 -19.43 -8.75 -10.46
C VAL A 31 -19.64 -10.16 -9.91
N SER A 32 -20.03 -10.28 -8.65
CA SER A 32 -20.38 -11.53 -7.99
C SER A 32 -21.89 -11.81 -8.06
N PRO A 33 -22.34 -13.06 -7.83
CA PRO A 33 -23.77 -13.37 -7.75
C PRO A 33 -24.50 -12.59 -6.64
N ALA A 34 -23.79 -12.27 -5.55
CA ALA A 34 -24.32 -11.45 -4.46
C ALA A 34 -24.44 -9.94 -4.81
N GLY A 35 -24.21 -9.56 -6.08
CA GLY A 35 -24.30 -8.17 -6.54
C GLY A 35 -23.09 -7.29 -6.21
N SER A 36 -22.07 -7.81 -5.56
CA SER A 36 -20.86 -7.04 -5.27
C SER A 36 -20.10 -6.75 -6.57
N LYS A 37 -19.74 -5.48 -6.78
CA LYS A 37 -19.05 -4.99 -7.97
C LYS A 37 -17.73 -4.37 -7.57
N ARG A 38 -16.61 -4.82 -8.17
CA ARG A 38 -15.27 -4.34 -7.85
C ARG A 38 -14.45 -4.11 -9.10
N TRP A 39 -13.71 -2.99 -9.11
CA TRP A 39 -12.77 -2.64 -10.15
C TRP A 39 -11.42 -3.31 -9.90
N PHE A 40 -10.87 -3.90 -10.95
CA PHE A 40 -9.55 -4.51 -10.95
C PHE A 40 -8.74 -4.07 -12.16
N LEU A 41 -7.43 -4.02 -11.99
CA LEU A 41 -6.44 -3.87 -13.04
C LEU A 41 -5.59 -5.15 -13.09
N LYS A 42 -5.55 -5.78 -14.25
CA LYS A 42 -4.64 -6.88 -14.56
C LYS A 42 -3.39 -6.33 -15.23
N TYR A 43 -2.21 -6.66 -14.73
CA TYR A 43 -0.94 -6.21 -15.26
C TYR A 43 0.14 -7.27 -15.10
N ARG A 44 1.26 -7.11 -15.80
CA ARG A 44 2.45 -7.97 -15.65
C ARG A 44 3.62 -7.14 -15.17
N ILE A 45 4.37 -7.67 -14.22
CA ILE A 45 5.64 -7.12 -13.74
C ILE A 45 6.61 -8.26 -13.47
N ALA A 46 7.87 -8.12 -13.88
CA ALA A 46 8.91 -9.15 -13.76
C ALA A 46 8.45 -10.54 -14.27
N GLY A 47 7.72 -10.57 -15.40
CA GLY A 47 7.19 -11.81 -15.99
C GLY A 47 5.94 -12.38 -15.32
N ALA A 48 5.62 -11.97 -14.10
CA ALA A 48 4.46 -12.45 -13.36
C ALA A 48 3.21 -11.61 -13.65
N GLU A 49 2.06 -12.29 -13.80
CA GLU A 49 0.75 -11.64 -13.89
C GLU A 49 0.24 -11.32 -12.50
N LYS A 50 -0.17 -10.08 -12.29
CA LYS A 50 -0.72 -9.58 -11.02
C LYS A 50 -2.04 -8.86 -11.23
N GLN A 51 -2.79 -8.74 -10.14
CA GLN A 51 -4.08 -8.07 -10.10
C GLN A 51 -4.10 -7.05 -8.98
N LEU A 52 -4.49 -5.81 -9.31
CA LEU A 52 -4.65 -4.71 -8.37
C LEU A 52 -6.12 -4.37 -8.23
N ALA A 53 -6.65 -4.39 -7.01
CA ALA A 53 -7.99 -3.88 -6.72
C ALA A 53 -7.98 -2.34 -6.76
N LEU A 54 -8.84 -1.74 -7.58
CA LEU A 54 -8.95 -0.29 -7.71
C LEU A 54 -10.05 0.31 -6.82
N GLY A 55 -10.99 -0.51 -6.35
CA GLY A 55 -12.06 -0.11 -5.45
C GLY A 55 -13.40 -0.78 -5.77
N SER A 56 -14.42 -0.47 -4.96
CA SER A 56 -15.77 -1.00 -5.12
C SER A 56 -16.64 -0.03 -5.91
N CYS A 57 -17.50 -0.53 -6.77
CA CYS A 57 -18.55 0.24 -7.42
C CYS A 57 -19.83 0.14 -6.56
N PRO A 58 -20.55 1.25 -6.27
CA PRO A 58 -20.43 2.58 -6.89
C PRO A 58 -19.46 3.56 -6.21
N ASP A 59 -18.87 3.26 -5.05
CA ASP A 59 -17.98 4.17 -4.30
C ASP A 59 -16.85 4.73 -5.18
N VAL A 60 -16.28 3.85 -6.01
CA VAL A 60 -15.32 4.24 -7.05
C VAL A 60 -16.04 4.25 -8.40
N THR A 61 -16.23 5.44 -8.96
CA THR A 61 -16.85 5.63 -10.28
C THR A 61 -15.93 5.10 -11.39
N LEU A 62 -16.49 4.89 -12.58
CA LEU A 62 -15.72 4.47 -13.76
C LEU A 62 -14.56 5.44 -14.07
N THR A 63 -14.82 6.74 -13.97
CA THR A 63 -13.80 7.79 -14.17
C THR A 63 -12.69 7.71 -13.12
N ALA A 64 -13.04 7.52 -11.85
CA ALA A 64 -12.08 7.37 -10.76
C ALA A 64 -11.24 6.08 -10.92
N ALA A 65 -11.88 4.97 -11.32
CA ALA A 65 -11.18 3.72 -11.61
C ALA A 65 -10.18 3.87 -12.76
N ARG A 66 -10.55 4.60 -13.83
CA ARG A 66 -9.63 4.90 -14.95
C ARG A 66 -8.45 5.75 -14.51
N LYS A 67 -8.65 6.78 -13.67
CA LYS A 67 -7.55 7.57 -13.07
C LYS A 67 -6.62 6.69 -12.23
N ALA A 68 -7.17 5.82 -11.40
CA ALA A 68 -6.39 4.89 -10.58
C ALA A 68 -5.60 3.88 -11.43
N ARG A 69 -6.16 3.44 -12.57
CA ARG A 69 -5.46 2.62 -13.56
C ARG A 69 -4.24 3.34 -14.13
N GLU A 70 -4.40 4.61 -14.56
CA GLU A 70 -3.28 5.37 -15.15
C GLU A 70 -2.17 5.61 -14.10
N ALA A 71 -2.52 5.92 -12.85
CA ALA A 71 -1.56 6.03 -11.76
C ALA A 71 -0.77 4.71 -11.55
N ALA A 72 -1.46 3.57 -11.52
CA ALA A 72 -0.83 2.27 -11.38
C ALA A 72 0.07 1.91 -12.58
N LYS A 73 -0.29 2.32 -13.80
CA LYS A 73 0.56 2.15 -14.98
C LYS A 73 1.83 3.00 -14.90
N LEU A 74 1.73 4.22 -14.40
CA LEU A 74 2.89 5.10 -14.19
C LEU A 74 3.86 4.47 -13.19
N GLU A 75 3.40 4.01 -12.02
CA GLU A 75 4.23 3.29 -11.05
C GLU A 75 4.93 2.08 -11.67
N LYS A 76 4.20 1.31 -12.48
CA LYS A 76 4.78 0.17 -13.21
C LYS A 76 5.86 0.61 -14.20
N SER A 77 5.67 1.71 -14.93
CA SER A 77 6.67 2.22 -15.88
C SER A 77 7.95 2.69 -15.21
N GLU A 78 7.86 3.09 -13.94
CA GLU A 78 9.00 3.43 -13.07
C GLU A 78 9.63 2.20 -12.39
N GLY A 79 9.20 0.99 -12.77
CA GLY A 79 9.73 -0.26 -12.21
C GLY A 79 9.18 -0.63 -10.84
N ARG A 80 8.24 0.14 -10.28
CA ARG A 80 7.60 -0.14 -8.99
C ARG A 80 6.37 -1.03 -9.17
N ASP A 81 6.20 -1.98 -8.25
CA ASP A 81 4.98 -2.80 -8.22
C ASP A 81 3.84 -2.04 -7.53
N PRO A 82 2.74 -1.70 -8.24
CA PRO A 82 1.62 -0.94 -7.68
C PRO A 82 0.94 -1.63 -6.48
N VAL A 83 0.97 -2.96 -6.40
CA VAL A 83 0.45 -3.70 -5.24
C VAL A 83 1.33 -3.47 -4.02
N GLN A 84 2.65 -3.54 -4.19
CA GLN A 84 3.60 -3.29 -3.10
C GLN A 84 3.58 -1.82 -2.67
N ALA A 85 3.56 -0.89 -3.61
CA ALA A 85 3.46 0.54 -3.34
C ALA A 85 2.22 0.87 -2.48
N ARG A 86 1.05 0.29 -2.80
CA ARG A 86 -0.17 0.46 -1.98
C ARG A 86 -0.06 -0.19 -0.61
N LYS A 87 0.57 -1.37 -0.51
CA LYS A 87 0.77 -2.04 0.77
C LYS A 87 1.63 -1.19 1.70
N VAL A 88 2.73 -0.65 1.18
CA VAL A 88 3.61 0.27 1.93
C VAL A 88 2.88 1.55 2.31
N ALA A 89 2.15 2.17 1.39
CA ALA A 89 1.38 3.38 1.67
C ALA A 89 0.30 3.13 2.75
N LYS A 90 -0.38 1.98 2.70
CA LYS A 90 -1.37 1.60 3.72
C LYS A 90 -0.72 1.35 5.08
N LEU A 91 0.43 0.70 5.13
CA LEU A 91 1.19 0.52 6.36
C LEU A 91 1.60 1.89 6.93
N LYS A 92 2.15 2.78 6.13
CA LYS A 92 2.49 4.16 6.55
C LYS A 92 1.29 4.96 7.05
N ALA A 93 0.12 4.78 6.44
CA ALA A 93 -1.11 5.47 6.87
C ALA A 93 -1.75 4.87 8.14
N LEU A 94 -1.51 3.59 8.42
CA LEU A 94 -2.03 2.90 9.59
C LEU A 94 -1.12 3.03 10.81
N THR A 95 0.11 3.50 10.59
CA THR A 95 1.11 3.58 11.66
C THR A 95 1.20 5.00 12.16
N PRO A 96 0.94 5.24 13.46
CA PRO A 96 1.19 6.53 14.07
C PRO A 96 2.65 6.96 13.87
N ALA A 97 2.90 8.26 13.85
CA ALA A 97 4.26 8.80 13.82
C ALA A 97 5.15 8.29 15.00
N ALA A 98 4.52 7.67 15.98
CA ALA A 98 5.15 7.02 17.13
C ALA A 98 5.95 5.75 16.80
N ASP A 99 5.68 5.08 15.67
CA ASP A 99 6.32 3.79 15.33
C ASP A 99 7.54 3.96 14.40
N THR A 100 8.15 5.12 14.36
CA THR A 100 9.43 5.32 13.69
C THR A 100 10.57 4.76 14.53
N PHE A 101 11.68 4.36 13.88
CA PHE A 101 12.89 3.93 14.60
C PHE A 101 13.32 4.96 15.64
N GLU A 102 13.30 6.25 15.30
CA GLU A 102 13.68 7.33 16.21
C GLU A 102 12.77 7.38 17.45
N ALA A 103 11.44 7.33 17.26
CA ALA A 103 10.50 7.36 18.39
C ALA A 103 10.73 6.19 19.33
N THR A 104 10.81 4.97 18.78
CA THR A 104 11.05 3.74 19.57
C THR A 104 12.42 3.76 20.25
N ALA A 105 13.46 4.24 19.56
CA ALA A 105 14.80 4.33 20.14
C ALA A 105 14.86 5.36 21.28
N ARG A 106 14.14 6.49 21.18
CA ARG A 106 14.04 7.49 22.25
C ARG A 106 13.31 6.94 23.47
N GLU A 107 12.21 6.20 23.27
CA GLU A 107 11.51 5.52 24.38
C GLU A 107 12.41 4.48 25.06
N TRP A 108 13.07 3.65 24.27
CA TRP A 108 14.02 2.67 24.79
C TRP A 108 15.17 3.34 25.56
N TYR A 109 15.73 4.43 25.03
CA TYR A 109 16.77 5.20 25.69
C TYR A 109 16.29 5.74 27.04
N ALA A 110 15.09 6.33 27.09
CA ALA A 110 14.51 6.86 28.33
C ALA A 110 14.32 5.75 29.39
N MET A 111 13.85 4.57 29.00
CA MET A 111 13.71 3.44 29.94
C MET A 111 15.05 2.93 30.49
N LYS A 112 16.13 3.08 29.74
CA LYS A 112 17.47 2.61 30.14
C LYS A 112 18.28 3.62 30.92
N LEU A 113 17.89 4.90 30.89
CA LEU A 113 18.66 6.01 31.43
C LEU A 113 19.02 5.81 32.91
N ASP A 114 18.06 5.32 33.71
CA ASP A 114 18.25 5.09 35.16
C ASP A 114 19.23 3.96 35.47
N SER A 115 19.47 3.06 34.52
CA SER A 115 20.37 1.91 34.68
C SER A 115 21.79 2.17 34.18
N TRP A 116 22.03 3.31 33.52
CA TRP A 116 23.31 3.64 32.91
C TRP A 116 24.10 4.69 33.66
N SER A 117 25.43 4.61 33.57
CA SER A 117 26.27 5.70 34.01
C SER A 117 26.11 6.93 33.10
N SER A 118 26.27 8.13 33.61
CA SER A 118 26.13 9.38 32.86
C SER A 118 27.02 9.41 31.60
N HIS A 119 28.23 8.87 31.69
CA HIS A 119 29.16 8.78 30.55
C HIS A 119 28.68 7.86 29.45
N TYR A 120 28.09 6.72 29.82
CA TYR A 120 27.54 5.76 28.89
C TYR A 120 26.30 6.33 28.20
N ALA A 121 25.38 6.92 28.96
CA ALA A 121 24.18 7.54 28.44
C ALA A 121 24.49 8.63 27.37
N ILE A 122 25.43 9.54 27.67
CA ILE A 122 25.82 10.58 26.69
C ILE A 122 26.40 9.98 25.42
N ARG A 123 27.21 8.94 25.53
CA ARG A 123 27.79 8.26 24.37
C ARG A 123 26.71 7.59 23.51
N GLU A 124 25.78 6.87 24.12
CA GLU A 124 24.69 6.20 23.38
C GLU A 124 23.73 7.20 22.72
N GLN A 125 23.40 8.27 23.40
CA GLN A 125 22.61 9.36 22.78
C GLN A 125 23.31 9.92 21.53
N ARG A 126 24.60 10.16 21.61
CA ARG A 126 25.39 10.66 20.49
C ARG A 126 25.42 9.68 19.31
N ASN A 127 25.57 8.37 19.58
CA ASN A 127 25.55 7.33 18.57
C ASN A 127 24.19 7.27 17.88
N LEU A 128 23.10 7.32 18.65
CA LEU A 128 21.74 7.35 18.08
C LEU A 128 21.55 8.58 17.19
N GLU A 129 21.90 9.78 17.66
CA GLU A 129 21.65 11.03 16.94
C GLU A 129 22.54 11.24 15.73
N LYS A 130 23.81 10.80 15.78
CA LYS A 130 24.77 11.04 14.69
C LYS A 130 24.85 9.89 13.69
N ASP A 131 24.76 8.66 14.17
CA ASP A 131 25.07 7.49 13.36
C ASP A 131 23.83 6.75 12.90
N LEU A 132 22.73 6.78 13.66
CA LEU A 132 21.53 5.99 13.34
C LEU A 132 20.35 6.84 12.86
N PHE A 133 20.02 7.94 13.52
CA PHE A 133 18.84 8.74 13.16
C PHE A 133 18.90 9.36 11.76
N PRO A 134 20.04 9.83 11.23
CA PRO A 134 20.10 10.35 9.87
C PRO A 134 19.72 9.32 8.79
N PHE A 135 19.95 8.03 9.05
CA PHE A 135 19.72 6.94 8.09
C PHE A 135 18.43 6.17 8.35
N LEU A 136 18.09 5.94 9.62
CA LEU A 136 17.00 5.06 10.03
C LEU A 136 15.87 5.78 10.77
N GLY A 137 16.12 6.97 11.30
CA GLY A 137 15.22 7.66 12.24
C GLY A 137 13.78 7.80 11.72
N SER A 138 13.63 8.20 10.47
CA SER A 138 12.32 8.36 9.84
C SER A 138 11.71 7.07 9.30
N ARG A 139 12.45 5.94 9.32
CA ARG A 139 11.95 4.66 8.86
C ARG A 139 11.02 4.04 9.90
N HIS A 140 9.98 3.40 9.38
CA HIS A 140 9.10 2.57 10.22
C HIS A 140 9.85 1.35 10.73
N ILE A 141 9.69 1.02 12.04
CA ILE A 141 10.46 -0.08 12.65
C ILE A 141 10.21 -1.43 11.96
N GLY A 142 9.01 -1.67 11.46
CA GLY A 142 8.66 -2.87 10.68
C GLY A 142 9.23 -2.92 9.25
N GLU A 143 9.89 -1.85 8.78
CA GLU A 143 10.60 -1.82 7.48
C GLU A 143 12.10 -2.14 7.62
N ILE A 144 12.58 -2.29 8.86
CA ILE A 144 13.98 -2.58 9.16
C ILE A 144 14.11 -4.10 9.25
N GLU A 145 14.65 -4.70 8.17
CA GLU A 145 14.97 -6.13 8.13
C GLU A 145 16.44 -6.32 8.52
N ALA A 146 16.70 -7.33 9.35
CA ALA A 146 18.06 -7.79 9.62
C ALA A 146 18.58 -8.48 8.35
N ILE A 147 19.76 -8.06 7.89
CA ILE A 147 20.49 -8.68 6.77
C ILE A 147 21.20 -9.94 7.27
#